data_9abd5ab7ac0ba27355cb0434b0fc15be
#
_entry.id   9abd5ab7ac0ba27355cb0434b0fc15be
#
_cell.length_a   1.000
_cell.length_b   1.000
_cell.length_c   1.000
_cell.angle_alpha   90.00
_cell.angle_beta   90.00
_cell.angle_gamma   90.00
#
_symmetry.space_group_name_H-M   'P 1'
#
loop_
_entity.id
_entity.type
_entity.pdbx_description
1 polymer ?
#
loop_
_entity_poly.entity_id
_entity_poly.type
_entity_poly.pdbx_seq_one_letter_code
_entity_poly.pdbx_strand_id
1 'polypeptide(L)'
;MDRTVQEALASFNAKNLTTNQLAITLVNLQNPDKPQWASFRGDLPIYPASVIKAFYLQAAHQWMEAGKLKDTEELRRAMRDMIVDSGNEPTGYIVDLLTDTTSGPELAADEMAKWYERRNAVNRYFVALGYQNINVNRKPWCEGPYGREMQSVKLHPPNHRNWLTTEATARLMTEIATGRAVTPERSRQMLELLARRPFDKEGGGQAREYTGAALPEGSRLWSKAGWTSETRHDAAYVELSGGAKFVLVTFTVGQANNKEIIPFVARSVIQQLEPQL
;
A
#
# COMPACT_ATOMS: atom_id res chain seq x y z
N MET A 1 -5.21 17.22 10.92
CA MET A 1 -5.08 15.79 11.30
C MET A 1 -5.65 15.52 12.69
N ASP A 2 -5.24 16.24 13.72
CA ASP A 2 -5.69 16.00 15.11
C ASP A 2 -7.22 15.99 15.28
N ARG A 3 -7.92 16.93 14.64
CA ARG A 3 -9.37 16.95 14.62
C ARG A 3 -9.98 15.66 14.06
N THR A 4 -9.51 15.19 12.91
CA THR A 4 -9.96 13.91 12.30
C THR A 4 -9.77 12.73 13.24
N VAL A 5 -8.61 12.68 13.92
CA VAL A 5 -8.29 11.61 14.89
C VAL A 5 -9.22 11.68 16.10
N GLN A 6 -9.44 12.86 16.69
CA GLN A 6 -10.33 13.03 17.85
C GLN A 6 -11.78 12.67 17.51
N GLU A 7 -12.27 13.09 16.34
CA GLU A 7 -13.60 12.75 15.86
C GLU A 7 -13.75 11.22 15.66
N ALA A 8 -12.71 10.54 15.09
CA ALA A 8 -12.75 9.10 14.94
C ALA A 8 -12.75 8.36 16.28
N LEU A 9 -11.90 8.76 17.22
CA LEU A 9 -11.85 8.16 18.55
C LEU A 9 -13.19 8.33 19.29
N ALA A 10 -13.80 9.52 19.24
CA ALA A 10 -15.09 9.79 19.86
C ALA A 10 -16.21 8.95 19.21
N SER A 11 -16.26 8.89 17.86
CA SER A 11 -17.31 8.19 17.12
C SER A 11 -17.24 6.67 17.27
N PHE A 12 -16.05 6.11 17.47
CA PHE A 12 -15.83 4.66 17.60
C PHE A 12 -15.45 4.21 19.01
N ASN A 13 -15.64 5.05 20.02
CA ASN A 13 -15.35 4.70 21.41
C ASN A 13 -16.13 3.44 21.86
N ALA A 14 -17.40 3.30 21.48
CA ALA A 14 -18.19 2.11 21.76
C ALA A 14 -17.67 0.81 21.11
N LYS A 15 -16.79 0.92 20.11
CA LYS A 15 -16.08 -0.18 19.44
C LYS A 15 -14.63 -0.29 19.90
N ASN A 16 -14.29 0.35 21.02
CA ASN A 16 -12.96 0.34 21.65
C ASN A 16 -11.83 0.80 20.71
N LEU A 17 -12.09 1.73 19.79
CA LEU A 17 -11.02 2.31 18.98
C LEU A 17 -10.11 3.17 19.87
N THR A 18 -8.83 2.87 19.86
CA THR A 18 -7.80 3.60 20.59
C THR A 18 -6.76 4.21 19.64
N THR A 19 -6.02 5.19 20.14
CA THR A 19 -4.92 5.81 19.38
C THR A 19 -3.89 4.80 18.87
N ASN A 20 -3.67 3.71 19.62
CA ASN A 20 -2.70 2.68 19.27
C ASN A 20 -3.11 1.82 18.08
N GLN A 21 -4.37 1.87 17.69
CA GLN A 21 -4.95 1.08 16.61
C GLN A 21 -5.06 1.84 15.31
N LEU A 22 -4.64 3.11 15.26
CA LEU A 22 -4.81 3.99 14.11
C LEU A 22 -3.49 4.68 13.74
N ALA A 23 -3.18 4.71 12.45
CA ALA A 23 -2.15 5.56 11.85
C ALA A 23 -2.69 6.17 10.56
N ILE A 24 -2.46 7.46 10.34
CA ILE A 24 -3.00 8.21 9.20
C ILE A 24 -1.94 9.14 8.65
N THR A 25 -1.84 9.22 7.32
CA THR A 25 -1.09 10.29 6.64
C THR A 25 -1.94 10.86 5.51
N LEU A 26 -2.06 12.18 5.52
CA LEU A 26 -2.71 12.99 4.48
C LEU A 26 -1.66 13.82 3.76
N VAL A 27 -1.70 13.82 2.43
CA VAL A 27 -0.91 14.71 1.57
C VAL A 27 -1.87 15.51 0.70
N ASN A 28 -1.96 16.81 0.94
CA ASN A 28 -2.71 17.72 0.07
C ASN A 28 -1.86 18.00 -1.19
N LEU A 29 -2.43 17.68 -2.36
CA LEU A 29 -1.80 17.82 -3.67
C LEU A 29 -2.43 18.93 -4.51
N GLN A 30 -3.10 19.92 -3.88
CA GLN A 30 -3.61 21.10 -4.59
C GLN A 30 -2.49 21.84 -5.34
N ASN A 31 -1.30 21.87 -4.75
CA ASN A 31 -0.07 22.25 -5.43
C ASN A 31 0.89 21.04 -5.41
N PRO A 32 1.00 20.26 -6.50
CA PRO A 32 1.82 19.06 -6.53
C PRO A 32 3.33 19.32 -6.42
N ASP A 33 3.79 20.55 -6.65
CA ASP A 33 5.20 20.95 -6.48
C ASP A 33 5.53 21.32 -5.02
N LYS A 34 4.50 21.63 -4.21
CA LYS A 34 4.63 21.97 -2.79
C LYS A 34 3.57 21.23 -1.98
N PRO A 35 3.62 19.89 -1.92
CA PRO A 35 2.63 19.08 -1.20
C PRO A 35 2.67 19.41 0.29
N GLN A 36 1.49 19.49 0.91
CA GLN A 36 1.35 19.72 2.35
C GLN A 36 1.04 18.39 3.05
N TRP A 37 1.79 18.09 4.09
CA TRP A 37 1.71 16.84 4.82
C TRP A 37 1.09 17.04 6.21
N ALA A 38 0.24 16.10 6.59
CA ALA A 38 -0.26 15.97 7.95
C ALA A 38 -0.31 14.49 8.33
N SER A 39 0.20 14.15 9.50
CA SER A 39 0.38 12.76 9.90
C SER A 39 -0.03 12.54 11.35
N PHE A 40 -0.57 11.37 11.65
CA PHE A 40 -0.78 10.86 13.00
C PHE A 40 -0.18 9.47 13.08
N ARG A 41 0.88 9.30 13.87
CA ARG A 41 1.66 8.06 14.01
C ARG A 41 2.16 7.53 12.65
N GLY A 42 2.48 8.46 11.75
CA GLY A 42 2.78 8.14 10.36
C GLY A 42 4.08 7.38 10.14
N ASP A 43 5.01 7.45 11.09
CA ASP A 43 6.32 6.78 11.12
C ASP A 43 6.28 5.37 11.73
N LEU A 44 5.11 4.95 12.27
CA LEU A 44 4.96 3.66 12.94
C LEU A 44 4.97 2.51 11.92
N PRO A 45 5.91 1.54 12.04
CA PRO A 45 5.89 0.34 11.22
C PRO A 45 4.69 -0.56 11.56
N ILE A 46 3.84 -0.80 10.57
CA ILE A 46 2.63 -1.65 10.69
C ILE A 46 2.68 -2.73 9.61
N TYR A 47 2.19 -3.94 9.92
CA TYR A 47 2.00 -4.98 8.92
C TYR A 47 0.97 -4.52 7.88
N PRO A 48 1.34 -4.36 6.59
CA PRO A 48 0.54 -3.62 5.63
C PRO A 48 -0.54 -4.45 4.92
N ALA A 49 -0.62 -5.75 5.17
CA ALA A 49 -1.40 -6.66 4.35
C ALA A 49 -1.14 -6.43 2.85
N SER A 50 -2.16 -6.37 2.01
CA SER A 50 -2.00 -6.21 0.56
C SER A 50 -1.61 -4.80 0.08
N VAL A 51 -1.50 -3.81 0.96
CA VAL A 51 -0.95 -2.49 0.58
C VAL A 51 0.51 -2.60 0.10
N ILE A 52 1.25 -3.59 0.60
CA ILE A 52 2.63 -3.88 0.16
C ILE A 52 2.76 -4.07 -1.36
N LYS A 53 1.70 -4.49 -2.03
CA LYS A 53 1.68 -4.77 -3.46
C LYS A 53 1.92 -3.53 -4.33
N ALA A 54 1.59 -2.34 -3.81
CA ALA A 54 1.92 -1.08 -4.47
C ALA A 54 3.44 -0.85 -4.55
N PHE A 55 4.19 -1.26 -3.53
CA PHE A 55 5.65 -1.22 -3.54
C PHE A 55 6.24 -2.22 -4.54
N TYR A 56 5.73 -3.44 -4.60
CA TYR A 56 6.15 -4.41 -5.62
C TYR A 56 5.81 -3.95 -7.03
N LEU A 57 4.69 -3.26 -7.22
CA LEU A 57 4.34 -2.66 -8.51
C LEU A 57 5.38 -1.63 -8.95
N GLN A 58 5.74 -0.66 -8.09
CA GLN A 58 6.77 0.33 -8.42
C GLN A 58 8.12 -0.33 -8.70
N ALA A 59 8.53 -1.33 -7.92
CA ALA A 59 9.76 -2.06 -8.15
C ALA A 59 9.74 -2.79 -9.51
N ALA A 60 8.61 -3.42 -9.90
CA ALA A 60 8.48 -4.08 -11.19
C ALA A 60 8.63 -3.08 -12.35
N HIS A 61 7.99 -1.92 -12.26
CA HIS A 61 8.15 -0.86 -13.26
C HIS A 61 9.60 -0.33 -13.32
N GLN A 62 10.28 -0.20 -12.17
CA GLN A 62 11.69 0.19 -12.14
C GLN A 62 12.59 -0.86 -12.79
N TRP A 63 12.37 -2.16 -12.53
CA TRP A 63 13.15 -3.22 -13.14
C TRP A 63 12.92 -3.32 -14.66
N MET A 64 11.68 -3.08 -15.12
CA MET A 64 11.38 -2.98 -16.55
C MET A 64 12.09 -1.78 -17.19
N GLU A 65 12.03 -0.60 -16.54
CA GLU A 65 12.71 0.61 -17.05
C GLU A 65 14.23 0.44 -17.12
N ALA A 66 14.80 -0.23 -16.14
CA ALA A 66 16.25 -0.54 -16.09
C ALA A 66 16.65 -1.74 -16.97
N GLY A 67 15.74 -2.35 -17.72
CA GLY A 67 16.01 -3.52 -18.57
C GLY A 67 16.32 -4.81 -17.79
N LYS A 68 16.09 -4.83 -16.47
CA LYS A 68 16.29 -6.02 -15.62
C LYS A 68 15.16 -7.03 -15.72
N LEU A 69 13.95 -6.58 -16.02
CA LEU A 69 12.79 -7.41 -16.33
C LEU A 69 12.32 -7.13 -17.75
N LYS A 70 12.13 -8.20 -18.51
CA LYS A 70 11.49 -8.10 -19.83
C LYS A 70 10.00 -7.85 -19.65
N ASP A 71 9.47 -6.86 -20.35
CA ASP A 71 8.03 -6.56 -20.40
C ASP A 71 7.33 -7.63 -21.24
N THR A 72 6.71 -8.60 -20.58
CA THR A 72 5.97 -9.72 -21.21
C THR A 72 4.50 -9.64 -20.89
N GLU A 73 3.68 -10.27 -21.72
CA GLU A 73 2.23 -10.38 -21.47
C GLU A 73 1.93 -11.02 -20.11
N GLU A 74 2.69 -12.07 -19.73
CA GLU A 74 2.54 -12.75 -18.46
C GLU A 74 2.89 -11.84 -17.27
N LEU A 75 3.94 -11.02 -17.37
CA LEU A 75 4.28 -10.05 -16.33
C LEU A 75 3.19 -8.99 -16.18
N ARG A 76 2.65 -8.47 -17.29
CA ARG A 76 1.55 -7.49 -17.26
C ARG A 76 0.30 -8.08 -16.63
N ARG A 77 -0.06 -9.33 -16.98
CA ARG A 77 -1.17 -10.06 -16.37
C ARG A 77 -0.96 -10.23 -14.87
N ALA A 78 0.22 -10.66 -14.45
CA ALA A 78 0.53 -10.83 -13.03
C ALA A 78 0.48 -9.51 -12.24
N MET A 79 0.98 -8.40 -12.79
CA MET A 79 0.85 -7.07 -12.17
C MET A 79 -0.60 -6.63 -12.05
N ARG A 80 -1.42 -6.88 -13.08
CA ARG A 80 -2.86 -6.61 -13.04
C ARG A 80 -3.54 -7.40 -11.92
N ASP A 81 -3.37 -8.71 -11.89
CA ASP A 81 -4.01 -9.61 -10.92
C ASP A 81 -3.52 -9.32 -9.48
N MET A 82 -2.24 -8.93 -9.32
CA MET A 82 -1.69 -8.48 -8.05
C MET A 82 -2.39 -7.21 -7.52
N ILE A 83 -2.69 -6.24 -8.37
CA ILE A 83 -3.21 -4.93 -7.96
C ILE A 83 -4.73 -4.87 -8.01
N VAL A 84 -5.35 -5.30 -9.11
CA VAL A 84 -6.80 -5.20 -9.32
C VAL A 84 -7.52 -6.22 -8.43
N ASP A 85 -7.12 -7.47 -8.51
CA ASP A 85 -7.76 -8.58 -7.78
C ASP A 85 -7.13 -8.84 -6.42
N SER A 86 -5.99 -8.18 -6.15
CA SER A 86 -5.21 -8.37 -4.93
C SER A 86 -4.71 -9.81 -4.72
N GLY A 87 -4.44 -10.54 -5.82
CA GLY A 87 -4.00 -11.93 -5.80
C GLY A 87 -2.65 -12.12 -5.08
N ASN A 88 -2.55 -13.15 -4.23
CA ASN A 88 -1.31 -13.48 -3.53
C ASN A 88 -0.35 -14.31 -4.40
N GLU A 89 -0.86 -15.21 -5.21
CA GLU A 89 -0.05 -15.99 -6.15
C GLU A 89 0.68 -15.12 -7.17
N PRO A 90 -0.01 -14.21 -7.90
CA PRO A 90 0.68 -13.30 -8.82
C PRO A 90 1.67 -12.38 -8.07
N THR A 91 1.38 -11.99 -6.81
CA THR A 91 2.35 -11.26 -5.99
C THR A 91 3.60 -12.09 -5.71
N GLY A 92 3.42 -13.38 -5.38
CA GLY A 92 4.54 -14.30 -5.16
C GLY A 92 5.42 -14.44 -6.41
N TYR A 93 4.81 -14.59 -7.58
CA TYR A 93 5.50 -14.62 -8.85
C TYR A 93 6.30 -13.33 -9.12
N ILE A 94 5.69 -12.17 -8.91
CA ILE A 94 6.36 -10.86 -9.06
C ILE A 94 7.55 -10.74 -8.09
N VAL A 95 7.39 -11.12 -6.83
CA VAL A 95 8.50 -11.09 -5.85
C VAL A 95 9.65 -11.98 -6.28
N ASP A 96 9.37 -13.16 -6.82
CA ASP A 96 10.41 -14.06 -7.33
C ASP A 96 11.17 -13.45 -8.50
N LEU A 97 10.47 -12.84 -9.45
CA LEU A 97 11.11 -12.14 -10.59
C LEU A 97 11.96 -10.95 -10.14
N LEU A 98 11.44 -10.13 -9.19
CA LEU A 98 12.14 -8.96 -8.69
C LEU A 98 13.43 -9.30 -7.95
N THR A 99 13.50 -10.47 -7.36
CA THR A 99 14.58 -10.85 -6.43
C THR A 99 15.46 -12.01 -6.94
N ASP A 100 15.11 -12.58 -8.09
CA ASP A 100 15.76 -13.80 -8.61
C ASP A 100 15.82 -14.90 -7.53
N THR A 101 14.68 -15.15 -6.88
CA THR A 101 14.53 -16.17 -5.83
C THR A 101 13.26 -16.97 -6.06
N THR A 102 13.21 -18.16 -5.51
CA THR A 102 12.02 -19.03 -5.54
C THR A 102 11.77 -19.62 -4.16
N SER A 103 10.52 -19.99 -3.87
CA SER A 103 10.20 -20.88 -2.76
C SER A 103 10.73 -22.29 -3.03
N GLY A 104 10.88 -23.11 -1.99
CA GLY A 104 11.37 -24.49 -2.09
C GLY A 104 11.85 -25.03 -0.75
N PRO A 105 12.50 -26.20 -0.71
CA PRO A 105 13.06 -26.79 0.51
C PRO A 105 14.03 -25.84 1.22
N GLU A 106 14.28 -26.11 2.50
CA GLU A 106 15.33 -25.40 3.27
C GLU A 106 16.69 -25.51 2.58
N LEU A 107 17.51 -24.52 2.74
CA LEU A 107 18.84 -24.40 2.16
C LEU A 107 19.92 -24.56 3.23
N ALA A 108 21.12 -24.99 2.81
CA ALA A 108 22.32 -24.88 3.64
C ALA A 108 22.58 -23.39 3.99
N ALA A 109 23.30 -23.16 5.09
CA ALA A 109 23.45 -21.81 5.66
C ALA A 109 24.04 -20.78 4.68
N ASP A 110 25.04 -21.14 3.90
CA ASP A 110 25.71 -20.29 2.92
C ASP A 110 24.80 -20.00 1.71
N GLU A 111 24.06 -20.99 1.23
CA GLU A 111 23.05 -20.82 0.18
C GLU A 111 21.88 -19.96 0.65
N MET A 112 21.44 -20.15 1.91
CA MET A 112 20.38 -19.33 2.51
C MET A 112 20.79 -17.88 2.63
N ALA A 113 22.04 -17.59 3.01
CA ALA A 113 22.55 -16.22 3.08
C ALA A 113 22.54 -15.54 1.69
N LYS A 114 22.96 -16.24 0.63
CA LYS A 114 22.90 -15.75 -0.75
C LYS A 114 21.47 -15.56 -1.23
N TRP A 115 20.58 -16.48 -0.91
CA TRP A 115 19.16 -16.38 -1.23
C TRP A 115 18.53 -15.16 -0.53
N TYR A 116 18.80 -14.96 0.75
CA TYR A 116 18.26 -13.84 1.52
C TYR A 116 18.79 -12.50 1.05
N GLU A 117 20.06 -12.42 0.68
CA GLU A 117 20.65 -11.22 0.10
C GLU A 117 19.93 -10.82 -1.20
N ARG A 118 19.66 -11.76 -2.11
CA ARG A 118 18.86 -11.51 -3.31
C ARG A 118 17.41 -11.11 -2.95
N ARG A 119 16.77 -11.79 -2.01
CA ARG A 119 15.39 -11.51 -1.57
C ARG A 119 15.25 -10.08 -1.03
N ASN A 120 16.29 -9.45 -0.55
CA ASN A 120 16.29 -8.06 -0.09
C ASN A 120 16.50 -7.02 -1.21
N ALA A 121 16.49 -7.38 -2.48
CA ALA A 121 16.70 -6.44 -3.58
C ALA A 121 15.70 -5.27 -3.57
N VAL A 122 14.44 -5.53 -3.26
CA VAL A 122 13.39 -4.50 -3.20
C VAL A 122 13.61 -3.56 -2.02
N ASN A 123 14.00 -4.07 -0.84
CA ASN A 123 14.39 -3.23 0.30
C ASN A 123 15.54 -2.30 -0.07
N ARG A 124 16.60 -2.82 -0.68
CA ARG A 124 17.76 -1.99 -1.10
C ARG A 124 17.35 -0.90 -2.07
N TYR A 125 16.46 -1.18 -2.99
CA TYR A 125 15.94 -0.19 -3.93
C TYR A 125 15.25 0.97 -3.21
N PHE A 126 14.31 0.69 -2.32
CA PHE A 126 13.61 1.74 -1.59
C PHE A 126 14.49 2.49 -0.61
N VAL A 127 15.43 1.80 0.07
CA VAL A 127 16.43 2.45 0.94
C VAL A 127 17.29 3.41 0.13
N ALA A 128 17.73 3.03 -1.06
CA ALA A 128 18.50 3.92 -1.94
C ALA A 128 17.71 5.16 -2.41
N LEU A 129 16.36 5.08 -2.46
CA LEU A 129 15.48 6.21 -2.67
C LEU A 129 15.20 7.02 -1.39
N GLY A 130 15.79 6.65 -0.25
CA GLY A 130 15.60 7.34 1.03
C GLY A 130 14.30 6.98 1.75
N TYR A 131 13.66 5.85 1.43
CA TYR A 131 12.55 5.33 2.24
C TYR A 131 13.10 4.74 3.54
N GLN A 132 12.39 5.00 4.65
CA GLN A 132 12.77 4.54 5.98
C GLN A 132 11.63 3.77 6.64
N ASN A 133 11.97 2.98 7.67
CA ASN A 133 11.00 2.24 8.47
C ASN A 133 10.07 1.34 7.64
N ILE A 134 10.61 0.69 6.61
CA ILE A 134 9.87 -0.26 5.77
C ILE A 134 10.58 -1.59 5.67
N ASN A 135 9.84 -2.65 5.42
CA ASN A 135 10.35 -3.95 5.01
C ASN A 135 9.48 -4.54 3.90
N VAL A 136 10.04 -4.68 2.71
CA VAL A 136 9.35 -5.08 1.48
C VAL A 136 10.12 -6.26 0.88
N ASN A 137 10.06 -7.42 1.52
CA ASN A 137 10.82 -8.60 1.06
C ASN A 137 10.10 -9.94 1.22
N ARG A 138 8.82 -9.93 1.65
CA ARG A 138 8.06 -11.15 1.91
C ARG A 138 6.91 -11.31 0.93
N LYS A 139 6.71 -12.52 0.45
CA LYS A 139 5.48 -12.90 -0.24
C LYS A 139 4.31 -12.82 0.74
N PRO A 140 3.11 -12.37 0.33
CA PRO A 140 1.91 -12.55 1.13
C PRO A 140 1.46 -14.03 1.04
N TRP A 141 1.22 -14.64 2.18
CA TRP A 141 0.79 -16.03 2.28
C TRP A 141 -0.65 -16.11 2.77
N CYS A 142 -1.40 -17.10 2.30
CA CYS A 142 -2.71 -17.42 2.85
C CYS A 142 -2.56 -18.28 4.12
N GLU A 143 -1.66 -19.27 4.10
CA GLU A 143 -1.49 -20.27 5.17
C GLU A 143 -0.06 -20.34 5.71
N GLY A 144 0.73 -19.31 5.56
CA GLY A 144 2.09 -19.27 6.07
C GLY A 144 3.15 -19.67 5.07
N PRO A 145 4.41 -19.30 5.31
CA PRO A 145 5.52 -19.75 4.50
C PRO A 145 5.97 -21.15 4.86
N TYR A 146 6.57 -21.85 3.87
CA TYR A 146 7.17 -23.17 4.02
C TYR A 146 8.63 -23.17 3.57
N GLY A 147 9.41 -24.20 3.96
CA GLY A 147 10.79 -24.41 3.54
C GLY A 147 11.67 -23.18 3.72
N ARG A 148 12.43 -22.80 2.70
CA ARG A 148 13.35 -21.65 2.76
C ARG A 148 12.68 -20.32 3.08
N GLU A 149 11.41 -20.13 2.76
CA GLU A 149 10.66 -18.93 3.15
C GLU A 149 10.47 -18.91 4.69
N MET A 150 10.09 -20.03 5.30
CA MET A 150 9.99 -20.16 6.76
C MET A 150 11.37 -20.10 7.43
N GLN A 151 12.37 -20.74 6.83
CA GLN A 151 13.77 -20.66 7.28
C GLN A 151 14.23 -19.19 7.34
N SER A 152 13.93 -18.41 6.30
CA SER A 152 14.21 -16.98 6.27
C SER A 152 13.51 -16.19 7.38
N VAL A 153 12.26 -16.55 7.71
CA VAL A 153 11.51 -15.95 8.83
C VAL A 153 12.22 -16.19 10.16
N LYS A 154 12.69 -17.42 10.40
CA LYS A 154 13.35 -17.80 11.65
C LYS A 154 14.72 -17.20 11.83
N LEU A 155 15.48 -17.07 10.74
CA LEU A 155 16.88 -16.60 10.77
C LEU A 155 17.02 -15.09 10.84
N HIS A 156 15.99 -14.33 10.46
CA HIS A 156 16.08 -12.88 10.32
C HIS A 156 14.99 -12.13 11.11
N PRO A 157 14.86 -12.34 12.43
CA PRO A 157 14.07 -11.46 13.28
C PRO A 157 14.80 -10.09 13.40
N PRO A 158 14.09 -8.94 13.47
CA PRO A 158 12.65 -8.79 13.44
C PRO A 158 12.04 -8.82 12.02
N ASN A 159 12.83 -8.94 10.95
CA ASN A 159 12.40 -8.84 9.54
C ASN A 159 11.59 -10.06 9.05
N HIS A 160 10.84 -10.70 9.95
CA HIS A 160 10.03 -11.87 9.65
C HIS A 160 8.70 -11.54 8.92
N ARG A 161 8.32 -10.26 8.86
CA ARG A 161 7.10 -9.78 8.17
C ARG A 161 7.42 -8.57 7.29
N ASN A 162 6.55 -8.31 6.31
CA ASN A 162 6.50 -6.99 5.71
C ASN A 162 5.99 -5.98 6.74
N TRP A 163 6.49 -4.75 6.68
CA TRP A 163 5.91 -3.61 7.36
C TRP A 163 6.07 -2.34 6.52
N LEU A 164 5.13 -1.45 6.67
CA LEU A 164 5.14 -0.11 6.08
C LEU A 164 4.72 0.90 7.13
N THR A 165 5.09 2.14 6.89
CA THR A 165 4.53 3.30 7.59
C THR A 165 3.51 3.98 6.69
N THR A 166 2.55 4.72 7.26
CA THR A 166 1.60 5.49 6.45
C THR A 166 2.30 6.63 5.72
N GLU A 167 3.37 7.20 6.27
CA GLU A 167 4.20 8.22 5.60
C GLU A 167 4.94 7.66 4.38
N ALA A 168 5.63 6.52 4.51
CA ALA A 168 6.30 5.90 3.37
C ALA A 168 5.30 5.50 2.27
N THR A 169 4.13 5.00 2.68
CA THR A 169 3.05 4.63 1.75
C THR A 169 2.45 5.86 1.06
N ALA A 170 2.22 6.95 1.80
CA ALA A 170 1.73 8.20 1.24
C ALA A 170 2.75 8.83 0.29
N ARG A 171 4.05 8.74 0.60
CA ARG A 171 5.12 9.16 -0.32
C ARG A 171 5.06 8.40 -1.64
N LEU A 172 4.99 7.06 -1.60
CA LEU A 172 4.88 6.22 -2.79
C LEU A 172 3.67 6.59 -3.64
N MET A 173 2.49 6.71 -3.02
CA MET A 173 1.26 7.09 -3.72
C MET A 173 1.35 8.51 -4.31
N THR A 174 2.00 9.44 -3.62
CA THR A 174 2.25 10.81 -4.10
C THR A 174 3.19 10.81 -5.31
N GLU A 175 4.30 10.07 -5.24
CA GLU A 175 5.25 9.95 -6.36
C GLU A 175 4.57 9.35 -7.60
N ILE A 176 3.72 8.35 -7.44
CA ILE A 176 2.92 7.76 -8.54
C ILE A 176 1.92 8.79 -9.08
N ALA A 177 1.14 9.43 -8.20
CA ALA A 177 0.09 10.39 -8.59
C ALA A 177 0.64 11.62 -9.32
N THR A 178 1.87 12.04 -9.00
CA THR A 178 2.52 13.23 -9.58
C THR A 178 3.47 12.92 -10.74
N GLY A 179 3.52 11.65 -11.20
CA GLY A 179 4.39 11.26 -12.31
C GLY A 179 5.88 11.16 -11.97
N ARG A 180 6.21 11.08 -10.67
CA ARG A 180 7.60 11.08 -10.17
C ARG A 180 8.12 9.69 -9.76
N ALA A 181 7.26 8.68 -9.79
CA ALA A 181 7.66 7.30 -9.53
C ALA A 181 8.25 6.67 -10.81
N VAL A 182 9.54 6.34 -10.80
CA VAL A 182 10.30 5.77 -11.92
C VAL A 182 10.41 6.77 -13.10
N THR A 183 9.38 6.84 -13.95
CA THR A 183 9.22 7.83 -15.02
C THR A 183 7.76 8.29 -15.08
N PRO A 184 7.45 9.42 -15.75
CA PRO A 184 6.05 9.86 -15.92
C PRO A 184 5.19 8.78 -16.61
N GLU A 185 5.73 8.10 -17.62
CA GLU A 185 5.02 7.03 -18.33
C GLU A 185 4.79 5.81 -17.42
N ARG A 186 5.78 5.39 -16.64
CA ARG A 186 5.63 4.28 -15.69
C ARG A 186 4.62 4.64 -14.57
N SER A 187 4.64 5.86 -14.11
CA SER A 187 3.64 6.35 -13.14
C SER A 187 2.23 6.30 -13.69
N ARG A 188 2.01 6.68 -14.96
CA ARG A 188 0.73 6.57 -15.64
C ARG A 188 0.25 5.11 -15.72
N GLN A 189 1.13 4.18 -16.12
CA GLN A 189 0.83 2.75 -16.19
C GLN A 189 0.46 2.18 -14.81
N MET A 190 1.15 2.60 -13.74
CA MET A 190 0.79 2.22 -12.37
C MET A 190 -0.58 2.76 -11.95
N LEU A 191 -0.90 4.02 -12.30
CA LEU A 191 -2.23 4.59 -12.05
C LEU A 191 -3.33 3.83 -12.77
N GLU A 192 -3.11 3.35 -14.00
CA GLU A 192 -4.10 2.54 -14.72
C GLU A 192 -4.49 1.27 -13.92
N LEU A 193 -3.53 0.60 -13.29
CA LEU A 193 -3.78 -0.58 -12.45
C LEU A 193 -4.41 -0.24 -11.09
N LEU A 194 -4.08 0.93 -10.53
CA LEU A 194 -4.61 1.39 -9.25
C LEU A 194 -6.00 2.03 -9.37
N ALA A 195 -6.47 2.37 -10.57
CA ALA A 195 -7.76 3.02 -10.80
C ALA A 195 -8.92 2.18 -10.25
N ARG A 196 -9.86 2.86 -9.56
CA ARG A 196 -11.06 2.26 -8.97
C ARG A 196 -12.31 2.96 -9.49
N ARG A 197 -13.43 2.23 -9.47
CA ARG A 197 -14.75 2.72 -9.87
C ARG A 197 -15.71 2.72 -8.67
N PRO A 198 -15.61 3.71 -7.76
CA PRO A 198 -16.36 3.69 -6.50
C PRO A 198 -17.88 3.79 -6.69
N PHE A 199 -18.34 4.36 -7.79
CA PHE A 199 -19.77 4.55 -8.10
C PHE A 199 -20.35 3.44 -8.98
N ASP A 200 -19.51 2.57 -9.52
CA ASP A 200 -19.95 1.42 -10.31
C ASP A 200 -20.45 0.31 -9.39
N LYS A 201 -21.63 -0.26 -9.70
CA LYS A 201 -22.19 -1.40 -8.94
C LYS A 201 -21.24 -2.61 -8.93
N GLU A 202 -20.45 -2.78 -10.00
CA GLU A 202 -19.46 -3.84 -10.16
C GLU A 202 -18.05 -3.45 -9.68
N GLY A 203 -17.89 -2.28 -9.07
CA GLY A 203 -16.59 -1.70 -8.69
C GLY A 203 -15.79 -2.49 -7.64
N GLY A 204 -16.39 -3.50 -7.03
CA GLY A 204 -15.73 -4.38 -6.06
C GLY A 204 -15.45 -3.73 -4.70
N GLY A 205 -15.04 -4.55 -3.72
CA GLY A 205 -14.85 -4.11 -2.33
C GLY A 205 -13.76 -3.07 -2.17
N GLN A 206 -12.63 -3.17 -2.89
CA GLN A 206 -11.55 -2.17 -2.80
C GLN A 206 -11.99 -0.75 -3.20
N ALA A 207 -12.98 -0.62 -4.09
CA ALA A 207 -13.49 0.67 -4.52
C ALA A 207 -14.57 1.22 -3.58
N ARG A 208 -15.38 0.36 -2.95
CA ARG A 208 -16.65 0.73 -2.33
C ARG A 208 -16.69 0.62 -0.81
N GLU A 209 -15.73 -0.02 -0.18
CA GLU A 209 -15.75 -0.30 1.27
C GLU A 209 -14.67 0.45 2.07
N TYR A 210 -13.81 1.23 1.42
CA TYR A 210 -12.69 1.95 2.04
C TYR A 210 -12.86 3.45 1.82
N THR A 211 -11.83 4.16 1.44
CA THR A 211 -11.91 5.59 1.10
C THR A 211 -13.01 5.88 0.08
N GLY A 212 -13.21 4.98 -0.89
CA GLY A 212 -14.23 5.13 -1.93
C GLY A 212 -15.68 5.23 -1.41
N ALA A 213 -15.98 4.63 -0.25
CA ALA A 213 -17.31 4.73 0.39
C ALA A 213 -17.67 6.16 0.89
N ALA A 214 -16.68 7.03 0.96
CA ALA A 214 -16.83 8.40 1.45
C ALA A 214 -16.87 9.45 0.34
N LEU A 215 -16.57 9.07 -0.89
CA LEU A 215 -16.37 10.02 -1.98
C LEU A 215 -17.71 10.60 -2.49
N PRO A 216 -17.79 11.90 -2.74
CA PRO A 216 -18.90 12.50 -3.48
C PRO A 216 -18.87 12.04 -4.94
N GLU A 217 -20.07 12.03 -5.55
CA GLU A 217 -20.22 11.63 -6.96
C GLU A 217 -19.34 12.46 -7.90
N GLY A 218 -18.82 11.84 -8.95
CA GLY A 218 -17.91 12.47 -9.90
C GLY A 218 -16.44 12.51 -9.46
N SER A 219 -16.11 12.06 -8.25
CA SER A 219 -14.72 11.92 -7.81
C SER A 219 -14.01 10.76 -8.48
N ARG A 220 -12.68 10.85 -8.57
CA ARG A 220 -11.81 9.78 -9.10
C ARG A 220 -10.97 9.19 -7.98
N LEU A 221 -10.74 7.87 -8.04
CA LEU A 221 -10.05 7.11 -7.01
C LEU A 221 -9.00 6.18 -7.62
N TRP A 222 -7.80 6.20 -7.05
CA TRP A 222 -6.74 5.21 -7.27
C TRP A 222 -6.31 4.69 -5.91
N SER A 223 -6.40 3.39 -5.70
CA SER A 223 -6.11 2.87 -4.36
C SER A 223 -5.57 1.45 -4.36
N LYS A 224 -4.96 1.10 -3.23
CA LYS A 224 -4.65 -0.28 -2.85
C LYS A 224 -5.07 -0.52 -1.42
N ALA A 225 -6.08 -1.36 -1.25
CA ALA A 225 -6.52 -1.82 0.06
C ALA A 225 -5.71 -3.04 0.54
N GLY A 226 -5.71 -3.23 1.86
CA GLY A 226 -5.14 -4.40 2.52
C GLY A 226 -5.96 -4.81 3.73
N TRP A 227 -6.19 -6.11 3.91
CA TRP A 227 -6.93 -6.63 5.06
C TRP A 227 -6.49 -8.03 5.45
N THR A 228 -6.69 -8.33 6.72
CA THR A 228 -6.60 -9.67 7.33
C THR A 228 -7.71 -9.81 8.37
N SER A 229 -7.68 -10.85 9.19
CA SER A 229 -8.54 -10.97 10.37
C SER A 229 -8.28 -9.90 11.45
N GLU A 230 -7.12 -9.22 11.42
CA GLU A 230 -6.71 -8.25 12.45
C GLU A 230 -6.62 -6.82 11.93
N THR A 231 -6.31 -6.64 10.64
CA THR A 231 -5.99 -5.33 10.07
C THR A 231 -6.87 -4.97 8.90
N ARG A 232 -7.14 -3.66 8.75
CA ARG A 232 -7.84 -3.08 7.61
C ARG A 232 -7.16 -1.77 7.24
N HIS A 233 -6.69 -1.66 6.00
CA HIS A 233 -5.85 -0.57 5.52
C HIS A 233 -6.32 -0.08 4.17
N ASP A 234 -6.08 1.20 3.91
CA ASP A 234 -6.22 1.76 2.57
C ASP A 234 -5.11 2.79 2.30
N ALA A 235 -4.63 2.79 1.06
CA ALA A 235 -3.74 3.78 0.51
C ALA A 235 -4.38 4.33 -0.76
N ALA A 236 -4.87 5.56 -0.72
CA ALA A 236 -5.69 6.15 -1.76
C ALA A 236 -5.12 7.48 -2.26
N TYR A 237 -5.09 7.67 -3.56
CA TYR A 237 -5.05 8.97 -4.22
C TYR A 237 -6.46 9.31 -4.69
N VAL A 238 -6.89 10.53 -4.44
CA VAL A 238 -8.25 11.01 -4.73
C VAL A 238 -8.19 12.35 -5.47
N GLU A 239 -9.04 12.48 -6.48
CA GLU A 239 -9.40 13.77 -7.06
C GLU A 239 -10.90 13.96 -6.89
N LEU A 240 -11.29 14.96 -6.09
CA LEU A 240 -12.70 15.28 -5.84
C LEU A 240 -13.31 16.01 -7.03
N SER A 241 -14.62 15.90 -7.18
CA SER A 241 -15.38 16.64 -8.20
C SER A 241 -15.26 18.17 -8.02
N GLY A 242 -15.06 18.65 -6.80
CA GLY A 242 -14.76 20.07 -6.48
C GLY A 242 -13.34 20.52 -6.83
N GLY A 243 -12.47 19.62 -7.28
CA GLY A 243 -11.12 19.91 -7.74
C GLY A 243 -10.01 19.67 -6.72
N ALA A 244 -10.34 19.37 -5.46
CA ALA A 244 -9.31 19.03 -4.47
C ALA A 244 -8.64 17.70 -4.81
N LYS A 245 -7.31 17.63 -4.62
CA LYS A 245 -6.50 16.43 -4.86
C LYS A 245 -5.69 16.10 -3.63
N PHE A 246 -5.72 14.85 -3.22
CA PHE A 246 -4.97 14.41 -2.04
C PHE A 246 -4.63 12.93 -2.07
N VAL A 247 -3.60 12.56 -1.30
CA VAL A 247 -3.32 11.19 -0.91
C VAL A 247 -3.76 11.01 0.54
N LEU A 248 -4.50 9.96 0.82
CA LEU A 248 -4.88 9.56 2.17
C LEU A 248 -4.50 8.10 2.40
N VAL A 249 -3.66 7.87 3.41
CA VAL A 249 -3.31 6.53 3.87
C VAL A 249 -3.84 6.35 5.27
N THR A 250 -4.66 5.32 5.47
CA THR A 250 -5.23 4.97 6.78
C THR A 250 -4.94 3.51 7.09
N PHE A 251 -4.20 3.26 8.16
CA PHE A 251 -3.92 1.92 8.68
C PHE A 251 -4.63 1.71 10.01
N THR A 252 -5.32 0.57 10.16
CA THR A 252 -5.96 0.18 11.42
C THR A 252 -5.48 -1.20 11.87
N VAL A 253 -5.27 -1.37 13.17
CA VAL A 253 -4.83 -2.64 13.80
C VAL A 253 -5.85 -3.05 14.85
N GLY A 254 -6.20 -4.34 14.90
CA GLY A 254 -7.22 -4.83 15.84
C GLY A 254 -8.65 -4.36 15.54
N GLN A 255 -8.89 -3.81 14.34
CA GLN A 255 -10.17 -3.23 13.92
C GLN A 255 -10.64 -3.75 12.55
N ALA A 256 -10.23 -4.95 12.15
CA ALA A 256 -10.50 -5.52 10.83
C ALA A 256 -12.00 -5.54 10.47
N ASN A 257 -12.85 -5.85 11.46
CA ASN A 257 -14.31 -5.94 11.28
C ASN A 257 -15.03 -4.59 11.28
N ASN A 258 -14.36 -3.51 11.66
CA ASN A 258 -14.95 -2.17 11.69
C ASN A 258 -14.74 -1.48 10.34
N LYS A 259 -15.66 -1.74 9.41
CA LYS A 259 -15.60 -1.21 8.04
C LYS A 259 -15.84 0.30 7.95
N GLU A 260 -16.28 0.95 9.02
CA GLU A 260 -16.66 2.37 9.02
C GLU A 260 -15.51 3.34 9.34
N ILE A 261 -14.42 2.86 9.96
CA ILE A 261 -13.33 3.75 10.39
C ILE A 261 -12.69 4.46 9.18
N ILE A 262 -12.30 3.73 8.14
CA ILE A 262 -11.64 4.31 6.96
C ILE A 262 -12.56 5.27 6.21
N PRO A 263 -13.83 4.91 5.89
CA PRO A 263 -14.77 5.88 5.32
C PRO A 263 -15.01 7.11 6.20
N PHE A 264 -15.07 6.95 7.53
CA PHE A 264 -15.23 8.08 8.46
C PHE A 264 -14.03 9.04 8.37
N VAL A 265 -12.80 8.52 8.44
CA VAL A 265 -11.57 9.31 8.31
C VAL A 265 -11.57 10.06 6.98
N ALA A 266 -11.94 9.38 5.88
CA ALA A 266 -12.01 10.00 4.58
C ALA A 266 -13.06 11.13 4.52
N ARG A 267 -14.26 10.93 5.06
CA ARG A 267 -15.30 12.00 5.15
C ARG A 267 -14.81 13.20 5.94
N SER A 268 -14.20 12.98 7.12
CA SER A 268 -13.66 14.07 7.93
C SER A 268 -12.57 14.87 7.20
N VAL A 269 -11.71 14.19 6.43
CA VAL A 269 -10.68 14.84 5.60
C VAL A 269 -11.32 15.63 4.46
N ILE A 270 -12.28 15.05 3.73
CA ILE A 270 -12.99 15.71 2.62
C ILE A 270 -13.67 16.99 3.10
N GLN A 271 -14.38 16.94 4.22
CA GLN A 271 -15.04 18.12 4.82
C GLN A 271 -14.07 19.24 5.21
N GLN A 272 -12.82 18.91 5.53
CA GLN A 272 -11.79 19.90 5.85
C GLN A 272 -11.13 20.49 4.59
N LEU A 273 -11.06 19.73 3.50
CA LEU A 273 -10.49 20.19 2.23
C LEU A 273 -11.50 20.99 1.40
N GLU A 274 -12.77 20.63 1.46
CA GLU A 274 -13.88 21.29 0.75
C GLU A 274 -15.03 21.57 1.75
N PRO A 275 -14.92 22.64 2.58
CA PRO A 275 -15.91 22.93 3.64
C PRO A 275 -17.34 23.23 3.15
N GLN A 276 -17.54 23.37 1.84
CA GLN A 276 -18.86 23.71 1.23
C GLN A 276 -19.54 22.50 0.56
N LEU A 277 -18.95 21.30 0.66
CA LEU A 277 -19.60 20.03 0.31
C LEU A 277 -20.29 19.44 1.57
#